data_680a09b194273b16c0639fa2667f9c67
#
_entry.id   680a09b194273b16c0639fa2667f9c67
#
_cell.length_a   1.000
_cell.length_b   1.000
_cell.length_c   1.000
_cell.angle_alpha   90.00
_cell.angle_beta   90.00
_cell.angle_gamma   90.00
#
_symmetry.space_group_name_H-M   'P 1'
#
loop_
_entity.id
_entity.type
_entity.pdbx_description
1 polymer ?
#
loop_
_entity_poly.entity_id
_entity_poly.type
_entity_poly.pdbx_seq_one_letter_code
_entity_poly.pdbx_strand_id
1 'polypeptide(L)'
;LKPTLTLLPNNTILEVNPMKKLISCEYNFDNCCVELKFTDGSMIAIDTIAVENEVADNMYQRSELDWLIYNKPLEYAQLVFSGNLTKYIKGSPEHRLEN
;
A
#
# COMPACT_ATOMS: atom_id res chain seq x y z
N LEU A 1 -2.47 -19.84 -11.41
CA LEU A 1 -2.65 -19.27 -11.43
C LEU A 1 -2.28 -18.08 -11.17
N LYS A 2 -2.49 -17.17 -11.50
CA LYS A 2 -2.15 -16.07 -11.36
C LYS A 2 -2.85 -15.44 -10.45
N PRO A 3 -2.43 -14.78 -9.76
CA PRO A 3 -2.94 -14.15 -8.76
C PRO A 3 -3.72 -13.17 -9.18
N THR A 4 -4.72 -13.09 -9.25
CA THR A 4 -5.38 -12.20 -9.66
C THR A 4 -5.50 -11.26 -8.71
N LEU A 5 -5.03 -10.33 -8.67
CA LEU A 5 -5.14 -9.34 -7.83
C LEU A 5 -6.22 -8.53 -8.12
N THR A 6 -7.30 -8.99 -8.31
CA THR A 6 -8.38 -8.24 -8.65
C THR A 6 -8.74 -7.50 -7.49
N LEU A 7 -8.86 -6.29 -7.52
CA LEU A 7 -9.20 -5.53 -6.44
C LEU A 7 -10.63 -5.49 -6.25
N LEU A 8 -11.11 -5.91 -5.15
CA LEU A 8 -12.52 -5.86 -4.88
C LEU A 8 -12.90 -4.48 -4.44
N PRO A 9 -14.12 -4.10 -4.63
CA PRO A 9 -14.53 -2.76 -4.27
C PRO A 9 -14.34 -2.48 -2.80
N ASN A 10 -14.38 -3.49 -1.99
CA ASN A 10 -14.20 -3.24 -0.59
C ASN A 10 -12.75 -3.32 -0.21
N ASN A 11 -11.92 -3.46 -1.21
CA ASN A 11 -10.59 -3.37 -0.96
C ASN A 11 -10.00 -4.40 -0.10
N THR A 12 -10.45 -5.55 -0.12
CA THR A 12 -9.90 -6.50 0.65
C THR A 12 -9.13 -7.44 -0.15
N ILE A 13 -7.97 -7.11 -0.55
CA ILE A 13 -7.17 -7.99 -1.36
C ILE A 13 -6.88 -9.26 -0.62
N LEU A 14 -6.98 -9.27 0.69
CA LEU A 14 -6.70 -10.46 1.43
C LEU A 14 -7.74 -11.53 1.20
N GLU A 15 -8.87 -11.15 0.69
CA GLU A 15 -9.93 -12.09 0.48
C GLU A 15 -10.21 -12.40 -0.95
N VAL A 16 -9.33 -11.98 -1.82
CA VAL A 16 -9.55 -12.21 -3.22
C VAL A 16 -9.62 -13.68 -3.52
N ASN A 17 -8.85 -14.47 -2.83
CA ASN A 17 -8.83 -15.88 -3.10
C ASN A 17 -8.79 -16.60 -1.76
N PRO A 18 -9.80 -17.34 -1.41
CA PRO A 18 -9.84 -17.96 -0.10
C PRO A 18 -8.71 -18.95 0.13
N MET A 19 -8.10 -19.45 -0.94
CA MET A 19 -6.99 -20.34 -0.80
C MET A 19 -5.69 -19.61 -0.65
N LYS A 20 -5.71 -18.30 -0.75
CA LYS A 20 -4.50 -17.54 -0.78
C LYS A 20 -4.52 -16.59 0.38
N LYS A 21 -3.59 -16.68 1.24
CA LYS A 21 -3.53 -15.82 2.41
C LYS A 21 -2.26 -15.03 2.42
N LEU A 22 -2.31 -13.87 2.98
CA LEU A 22 -1.14 -13.03 3.07
C LEU A 22 -0.22 -13.57 4.16
N ILE A 23 1.02 -13.80 3.83
CA ILE A 23 2.01 -14.24 4.78
C ILE A 23 2.73 -13.06 5.36
N SER A 24 3.12 -12.11 4.54
CA SER A 24 3.87 -10.97 5.04
C SER A 24 3.71 -9.77 4.14
N CYS A 25 3.90 -8.60 4.72
CA CYS A 25 3.85 -7.37 3.97
C CYS A 25 4.94 -6.50 4.54
N GLU A 26 6.01 -6.30 3.81
CA GLU A 26 7.17 -5.59 4.31
C GLU A 26 7.82 -4.70 3.27
N TYR A 27 8.48 -3.68 3.72
CA TYR A 27 9.19 -2.80 2.83
C TYR A 27 10.58 -3.36 2.59
N ASN A 28 10.97 -3.48 1.34
CA ASN A 28 12.28 -3.98 0.97
C ASN A 28 13.14 -2.80 0.54
N PHE A 29 14.16 -2.48 1.32
CA PHE A 29 15.02 -1.36 1.03
C PHE A 29 15.83 -1.54 -0.25
N ASP A 30 16.09 -2.78 -0.63
CA ASP A 30 16.93 -3.01 -1.79
C ASP A 30 16.26 -2.58 -3.08
N ASN A 31 14.96 -2.74 -3.17
CA ASN A 31 14.26 -2.37 -4.40
C ASN A 31 13.23 -1.28 -4.17
N CYS A 32 13.15 -0.76 -2.95
CA CYS A 32 12.22 0.31 -2.63
C CYS A 32 10.76 -0.07 -2.88
N CYS A 33 10.44 -1.31 -2.63
CA CYS A 33 9.08 -1.77 -2.83
C CYS A 33 8.48 -2.33 -1.55
N VAL A 34 7.19 -2.17 -1.41
CA VAL A 34 6.47 -2.86 -0.35
C VAL A 34 6.05 -4.20 -0.94
N GLU A 35 6.50 -5.27 -0.34
CA GLU A 35 6.27 -6.60 -0.89
C GLU A 35 5.26 -7.37 -0.07
N LEU A 36 4.25 -7.88 -0.75
CA LEU A 36 3.23 -8.70 -0.12
C LEU A 36 3.43 -10.12 -0.60
N LYS A 37 3.62 -11.05 0.32
CA LYS A 37 3.84 -12.44 -0.03
C LYS A 37 2.66 -13.27 0.42
N PHE A 38 2.29 -14.21 -0.40
CA PHE A 38 1.09 -15.01 -0.16
C PHE A 38 1.41 -16.50 -0.07
N THR A 39 0.48 -17.23 0.52
CA THR A 39 0.70 -18.66 0.76
C THR A 39 0.81 -19.47 -0.51
N ASP A 40 0.30 -18.99 -1.62
CA ASP A 40 0.39 -19.74 -2.88
C ASP A 40 1.70 -19.49 -3.59
N GLY A 41 2.61 -18.76 -2.96
CA GLY A 41 3.90 -18.50 -3.58
C GLY A 41 3.95 -17.23 -4.40
N SER A 42 2.84 -16.55 -4.55
CA SER A 42 2.85 -15.33 -5.35
C SER A 42 3.29 -14.15 -4.50
N MET A 43 3.68 -13.09 -5.16
CA MET A 43 4.13 -11.89 -4.48
C MET A 43 3.74 -10.68 -5.30
N ILE A 44 3.40 -9.60 -4.61
CA ILE A 44 3.12 -8.35 -5.25
C ILE A 44 4.11 -7.36 -4.73
N ALA A 45 4.66 -6.54 -5.59
CA ALA A 45 5.60 -5.51 -5.15
C ALA A 45 5.06 -4.15 -5.57
N ILE A 46 4.95 -3.24 -4.63
CA ILE A 46 4.48 -1.90 -4.91
C ILE A 46 5.69 -0.99 -4.93
N ASP A 47 5.93 -0.36 -6.06
CA ASP A 47 7.07 0.53 -6.24
C ASP A 47 6.75 1.83 -5.50
N THR A 48 7.34 2.04 -4.34
CA THR A 48 7.01 3.19 -3.52
C THR A 48 7.48 4.50 -4.14
N ILE A 49 8.53 4.46 -4.94
CA ILE A 49 9.03 5.67 -5.56
C ILE A 49 8.03 6.16 -6.61
N ALA A 50 7.53 5.24 -7.40
CA ALA A 50 6.56 5.59 -8.42
C ALA A 50 5.29 6.14 -7.79
N VAL A 51 4.85 5.52 -6.70
CA VAL A 51 3.65 5.97 -6.03
C VAL A 51 3.87 7.37 -5.45
N GLU A 52 5.01 7.58 -4.83
CA GLU A 52 5.29 8.86 -4.24
C GLU A 52 5.30 9.96 -5.29
N ASN A 53 5.89 9.68 -6.43
CA ASN A 53 5.95 10.67 -7.49
C ASN A 53 4.57 11.03 -8.02
N GLU A 54 3.65 10.10 -7.95
CA GLU A 54 2.33 10.40 -8.42
C GLU A 54 1.43 11.03 -7.39
N VAL A 55 1.62 10.70 -6.15
CA VAL A 55 0.68 11.10 -5.11
C VAL A 55 1.13 12.30 -4.32
N ALA A 56 2.40 12.38 -4.00
CA ALA A 56 2.87 13.42 -3.08
C ALA A 56 3.28 14.68 -3.80
N ASP A 57 2.77 15.80 -3.34
CA ASP A 57 3.08 17.08 -3.96
C ASP A 57 4.15 17.85 -3.21
N ASN A 58 4.44 17.46 -2.00
CA ASN A 58 5.41 18.24 -1.21
C ASN A 58 6.06 17.33 -0.19
N MET A 59 7.00 17.89 0.53
CA MET A 59 7.76 17.13 1.49
C MET A 59 6.92 16.57 2.61
N TYR A 60 5.93 17.31 3.02
CA TYR A 60 5.08 16.86 4.10
C TYR A 60 4.34 15.58 3.68
N GLN A 61 3.83 15.57 2.47
CA GLN A 61 3.12 14.40 1.98
C GLN A 61 4.06 13.23 1.77
N ARG A 62 5.29 13.50 1.35
CA ARG A 62 6.27 12.45 1.21
C ARG A 62 6.59 11.83 2.56
N SER A 63 6.67 12.65 3.58
CA SER A 63 6.95 12.14 4.91
C SER A 63 5.80 11.27 5.42
N GLU A 64 4.58 11.63 5.08
CA GLU A 64 3.43 10.82 5.47
C GLU A 64 3.48 9.46 4.81
N LEU A 65 3.84 9.42 3.55
CA LEU A 65 3.95 8.16 2.86
C LEU A 65 5.06 7.30 3.45
N ASP A 66 6.19 7.92 3.75
CA ASP A 66 7.30 7.20 4.33
C ASP A 66 6.90 6.61 5.68
N TRP A 67 6.17 7.38 6.46
CA TRP A 67 5.75 6.88 7.76
C TRP A 67 4.89 5.64 7.61
N LEU A 68 3.97 5.65 6.65
CA LEU A 68 3.12 4.50 6.41
C LEU A 68 3.95 3.31 5.96
N ILE A 69 4.87 3.53 5.06
CA ILE A 69 5.70 2.47 4.52
C ILE A 69 6.51 1.79 5.61
N TYR A 70 7.10 2.58 6.49
CA TYR A 70 7.94 2.02 7.51
C TYR A 70 7.17 1.47 8.71
N ASN A 71 6.03 2.02 9.01
CA ASN A 71 5.30 1.64 10.20
C ASN A 71 4.06 0.81 9.96
N LYS A 72 3.41 1.02 8.84
CA LYS A 72 2.19 0.29 8.55
C LYS A 72 2.13 -0.10 7.08
N PRO A 73 3.03 -0.97 6.66
CA PRO A 73 3.09 -1.32 5.23
C PRO A 73 1.83 -1.98 4.71
N LEU A 74 1.14 -2.73 5.53
CA LEU A 74 -0.08 -3.36 5.07
C LEU A 74 -1.16 -2.31 4.81
N GLU A 75 -1.26 -1.34 5.69
CA GLU A 75 -2.22 -0.27 5.50
C GLU A 75 -1.88 0.53 4.26
N TYR A 76 -0.60 0.78 4.04
CA TYR A 76 -0.15 1.46 2.84
C TYR A 76 -0.60 0.67 1.61
N ALA A 77 -0.38 -0.64 1.60
CA ALA A 77 -0.76 -1.46 0.47
C ALA A 77 -2.27 -1.41 0.24
N GLN A 78 -3.03 -1.45 1.30
CA GLN A 78 -4.48 -1.42 1.14
C GLN A 78 -4.95 -0.09 0.57
N LEU A 79 -4.33 0.99 0.97
CA LEU A 79 -4.69 2.29 0.43
C LEU A 79 -4.32 2.39 -1.05
N VAL A 80 -3.18 1.83 -1.42
CA VAL A 80 -2.77 1.85 -2.81
C VAL A 80 -3.75 1.04 -3.66
N PHE A 81 -4.08 -0.15 -3.23
CA PHE A 81 -4.93 -1.00 -4.04
C PHE A 81 -6.37 -0.52 -4.11
N SER A 82 -6.82 0.17 -3.08
CA SER A 82 -8.18 0.66 -3.11
C SER A 82 -8.31 1.95 -3.88
N GLY A 83 -7.18 2.56 -4.21
CA GLY A 83 -7.22 3.84 -4.89
C GLY A 83 -7.47 5.00 -3.95
N ASN A 84 -7.37 4.77 -2.65
CA ASN A 84 -7.68 5.81 -1.68
C ASN A 84 -6.45 6.52 -1.14
N LEU A 85 -5.27 6.17 -1.60
CA LEU A 85 -4.06 6.75 -1.05
C LEU A 85 -3.99 8.25 -1.28
N THR A 86 -4.33 8.70 -2.45
CA THR A 86 -4.29 10.11 -2.76
C THR A 86 -5.23 10.87 -1.83
N LYS A 87 -6.43 10.33 -1.64
CA LYS A 87 -7.39 10.97 -0.78
C LYS A 87 -6.87 11.00 0.65
N TYR A 88 -6.26 9.92 1.09
CA TYR A 88 -5.72 9.85 2.43
C TYR A 88 -4.65 10.92 2.65
N ILE A 89 -3.75 11.06 1.70
CA ILE A 89 -2.65 11.99 1.82
C ILE A 89 -3.08 13.44 1.66
N LYS A 90 -3.98 13.72 0.75
CA LYS A 90 -4.33 15.08 0.46
C LYS A 90 -5.63 15.56 1.00
N GLY A 91 -6.44 14.67 1.38
CA GLY A 91 -7.78 15.04 1.59
C GLY A 91 -8.22 15.45 2.94
N SER A 92 -7.43 15.39 3.94
CA SER A 92 -7.87 15.69 5.21
C SER A 92 -6.90 16.46 6.01
N PRO A 93 -6.69 17.66 5.68
CA PRO A 93 -5.73 18.46 6.39
C PRO A 93 -6.06 18.58 7.86
N GLU A 94 -7.32 18.68 8.20
CA GLU A 94 -7.65 18.78 9.54
C GLU A 94 -7.32 17.56 10.29
N HIS A 95 -7.51 16.43 9.66
CA HIS A 95 -7.20 15.18 10.26
C HIS A 95 -5.74 15.14 10.60
N ARG A 96 -4.89 15.64 9.72
CA ARG A 96 -3.55 15.64 9.98
C ARG A 96 -3.17 16.59 11.01
N LEU A 97 -3.77 17.71 11.08
CA LEU A 97 -3.43 18.72 12.04
C LEU A 97 -3.74 18.28 13.43
N GLU A 98 -4.66 17.41 13.57
CA GLU A 98 -5.00 16.97 14.87
C GLU A 98 -4.09 15.94 15.40
N ASN A 99 -3.26 15.45 14.62
CA ASN A 99 -2.29 14.49 15.06
C ASN A 99 -1.00 15.14 15.46
#